data_e9211abaa73c917fb3fafaff1aaa54e1
#
_entry.id   e9211abaa73c917fb3fafaff1aaa54e1
#
_cell.length_a   1.000
_cell.length_b   1.000
_cell.length_c   1.000
_cell.angle_alpha   90.00
_cell.angle_beta   90.00
_cell.angle_gamma   90.00
#
_symmetry.space_group_name_H-M   'P 1'
#
loop_
_entity.id
_entity.type
_entity.pdbx_description
1 polymer ?
#
loop_
_entity_poly.entity_id
_entity_poly.type
_entity_poly.pdbx_seq_one_letter_code
_entity_poly.pdbx_strand_id
1 'polypeptide(L)'
;MPFAQVSDGTRIHYEVTGRRSGAPVVLIQGLGATKSGWNLQRIAMATRYNTIALDNRGAGRSDAPTKPFTLEQMADDVIAVMDEVGIESAHIVGASMGGVITQIVGVKYPERVRSLTLVCTACRNHPWREDLLKSWASTAQDEGMLALGKNAAQWVMSPRSFRRLLPAIGWLGPLSVFRSKSPFVAQVNAILQTDETLTDQLATITAPTLVIVGNQDVLTPRGDSEELADIIPNAELIVISGAAHGLMIEHASTFNREVFGFIDRVESRRSLAVSQ
;
A
#
# COMPACT_ATOMS: atom_id res chain seq x y z
N MET A 1 13.36 -18.92 -0.88
CA MET A 1 12.76 -17.58 -0.78
C MET A 1 11.88 -17.57 0.43
N PRO A 2 11.93 -16.54 1.26
CA PRO A 2 11.28 -16.57 2.55
C PRO A 2 9.75 -16.41 2.44
N PHE A 3 9.05 -17.13 3.31
CA PHE A 3 7.62 -17.05 3.55
C PHE A 3 7.39 -16.95 5.05
N ALA A 4 6.54 -16.04 5.47
CA ALA A 4 5.96 -16.05 6.80
C ALA A 4 4.68 -16.91 6.78
N GLN A 5 4.52 -17.79 7.76
CA GLN A 5 3.30 -18.57 7.93
C GLN A 5 2.41 -17.85 8.95
N VAL A 6 1.20 -17.51 8.55
CA VAL A 6 0.24 -16.83 9.42
C VAL A 6 -0.71 -17.83 10.10
N SER A 7 -1.49 -17.35 11.06
CA SER A 7 -2.29 -18.19 11.97
C SER A 7 -3.29 -19.12 11.28
N ASP A 8 -3.80 -18.75 10.10
CA ASP A 8 -4.72 -19.56 9.31
C ASP A 8 -4.02 -20.56 8.37
N GLY A 9 -2.68 -20.65 8.43
CA GLY A 9 -1.84 -21.52 7.60
C GLY A 9 -1.45 -20.91 6.25
N THR A 10 -1.95 -19.73 5.89
CA THR A 10 -1.57 -19.01 4.66
C THR A 10 -0.08 -18.63 4.72
N ARG A 11 0.64 -18.77 3.61
CA ARG A 11 2.04 -18.36 3.49
C ARG A 11 2.14 -17.04 2.76
N ILE A 12 2.73 -16.06 3.41
CA ILE A 12 2.95 -14.72 2.86
C ILE A 12 4.40 -14.61 2.36
N HIS A 13 4.55 -14.42 1.08
CA HIS A 13 5.87 -14.24 0.46
C HIS A 13 6.37 -12.81 0.70
N TYR A 14 7.63 -12.69 1.12
CA TYR A 14 8.28 -11.39 1.31
C TYR A 14 9.72 -11.39 0.78
N GLU A 15 10.28 -10.21 0.64
CA GLU A 15 11.70 -10.01 0.34
C GLU A 15 12.27 -8.93 1.26
N VAL A 16 13.44 -9.21 1.81
CA VAL A 16 14.23 -8.25 2.57
C VAL A 16 15.35 -7.74 1.69
N THR A 17 15.47 -6.43 1.56
CA THR A 17 16.52 -5.79 0.75
C THR A 17 17.09 -4.59 1.48
N GLY A 18 18.29 -4.16 1.06
CA GLY A 18 18.93 -2.97 1.58
C GLY A 18 19.82 -3.22 2.79
N ARG A 19 20.05 -2.16 3.57
CA ARG A 19 21.02 -2.16 4.67
C ARG A 19 20.40 -2.74 5.94
N ARG A 20 20.83 -3.91 6.37
CA ARG A 20 20.29 -4.59 7.58
C ARG A 20 20.31 -3.74 8.86
N SER A 21 21.33 -2.87 9.01
CA SER A 21 21.44 -1.94 10.14
C SER A 21 20.67 -0.63 9.95
N GLY A 22 19.99 -0.45 8.82
CA GLY A 22 19.15 0.71 8.56
C GLY A 22 17.80 0.62 9.25
N ALA A 23 17.10 1.74 9.36
CA ALA A 23 15.74 1.75 9.89
C ALA A 23 14.84 0.80 9.07
N PRO A 24 14.03 -0.05 9.73
CA PRO A 24 13.15 -0.98 9.04
C PRO A 24 11.96 -0.27 8.40
N VAL A 25 11.71 -0.60 7.12
CA VAL A 25 10.59 -0.07 6.34
C VAL A 25 9.83 -1.22 5.71
N VAL A 26 8.53 -1.32 6.00
CA VAL A 26 7.62 -2.30 5.40
C VAL A 26 6.83 -1.64 4.27
N LEU A 27 6.77 -2.29 3.11
CA LEU A 27 6.10 -1.79 1.90
C LEU A 27 4.91 -2.69 1.54
N ILE A 28 3.70 -2.13 1.54
CA ILE A 28 2.43 -2.82 1.31
C ILE A 28 1.78 -2.29 0.02
N GLN A 29 1.54 -3.16 -0.95
CA GLN A 29 0.95 -2.80 -2.23
C GLN A 29 -0.58 -2.74 -2.20
N GLY A 30 -1.15 -2.08 -3.20
CA GLY A 30 -2.59 -1.99 -3.43
C GLY A 30 -3.19 -3.26 -4.06
N LEU A 31 -4.46 -3.15 -4.41
CA LEU A 31 -5.30 -4.21 -4.97
C LEU A 31 -4.65 -4.88 -6.19
N GLY A 32 -4.51 -6.19 -6.13
CA GLY A 32 -3.98 -7.03 -7.21
C GLY A 32 -2.50 -6.86 -7.51
N ALA A 33 -1.83 -5.87 -6.92
CA ALA A 33 -0.43 -5.58 -7.20
C ALA A 33 0.51 -6.45 -6.36
N THR A 34 1.70 -6.72 -6.91
CA THR A 34 2.77 -7.44 -6.23
C THR A 34 3.78 -6.46 -5.64
N LYS A 35 4.62 -6.94 -4.70
CA LYS A 35 5.74 -6.17 -4.16
C LYS A 35 6.66 -5.54 -5.20
N SER A 36 6.65 -6.06 -6.45
CA SER A 36 7.44 -5.50 -7.55
C SER A 36 7.05 -4.07 -7.92
N GLY A 37 5.81 -3.66 -7.61
CA GLY A 37 5.38 -2.26 -7.77
C GLY A 37 6.19 -1.27 -6.94
N TRP A 38 6.92 -1.74 -5.91
CA TRP A 38 7.84 -0.94 -5.09
C TRP A 38 9.31 -0.98 -5.57
N ASN A 39 9.63 -1.57 -6.73
CA ASN A 39 11.04 -1.75 -7.12
C ASN A 39 11.81 -0.43 -7.24
N LEU A 40 11.20 0.64 -7.73
CA LEU A 40 11.85 1.96 -7.80
C LEU A 40 12.19 2.50 -6.40
N GLN A 41 11.31 2.30 -5.43
CA GLN A 41 11.53 2.68 -4.04
C GLN A 41 12.58 1.79 -3.39
N ARG A 42 12.48 0.46 -3.55
CA ARG A 42 13.41 -0.51 -2.98
C ARG A 42 14.85 -0.28 -3.44
N ILE A 43 15.05 0.02 -4.75
CA ILE A 43 16.37 0.37 -5.27
C ILE A 43 16.90 1.65 -4.62
N ALA A 44 16.07 2.69 -4.50
CA ALA A 44 16.47 3.95 -3.89
C ALA A 44 16.71 3.83 -2.37
N MET A 45 16.01 2.91 -1.69
CA MET A 45 16.16 2.61 -0.26
C MET A 45 17.38 1.74 0.07
N ALA A 46 17.94 1.03 -0.91
CA ALA A 46 18.88 -0.06 -0.69
C ALA A 46 20.13 0.29 0.13
N THR A 47 20.61 1.53 0.06
CA THR A 47 21.80 1.99 0.79
C THR A 47 21.52 2.54 2.19
N ARG A 48 20.24 2.80 2.53
CA ARG A 48 19.83 3.54 3.73
C ARG A 48 19.00 2.74 4.71
N TYR A 49 18.03 1.99 4.22
CA TYR A 49 16.99 1.34 5.01
C TYR A 49 17.07 -0.19 4.92
N ASN A 50 16.54 -0.86 5.94
CA ASN A 50 16.23 -2.29 5.91
C ASN A 50 14.80 -2.44 5.39
N THR A 51 14.62 -2.78 4.12
CA THR A 51 13.33 -2.73 3.43
C THR A 51 12.73 -4.12 3.31
N ILE A 52 11.51 -4.28 3.81
CA ILE A 52 10.71 -5.49 3.71
C ILE A 52 9.52 -5.21 2.78
N ALA A 53 9.43 -5.91 1.67
CA ALA A 53 8.31 -5.82 0.75
C ALA A 53 7.61 -7.18 0.68
N LEU A 54 6.30 -7.21 0.89
CA LEU A 54 5.50 -8.43 0.87
C LEU A 54 4.54 -8.44 -0.33
N ASP A 55 4.22 -9.64 -0.78
CA ASP A 55 3.06 -9.88 -1.64
C ASP A 55 1.86 -10.12 -0.72
N ASN A 56 0.83 -9.30 -0.81
CA ASN A 56 -0.40 -9.51 -0.04
C ASN A 56 -1.00 -10.90 -0.34
N ARG A 57 -1.76 -11.49 0.62
CA ARG A 57 -2.49 -12.73 0.36
C ARG A 57 -3.30 -12.63 -0.93
N GLY A 58 -3.20 -13.64 -1.79
CA GLY A 58 -3.81 -13.64 -3.12
C GLY A 58 -3.02 -12.92 -4.21
N ALA A 59 -1.89 -12.28 -3.89
CA ALA A 59 -1.04 -11.60 -4.87
C ALA A 59 0.34 -12.27 -5.01
N GLY A 60 0.95 -12.10 -6.16
CA GLY A 60 2.34 -12.49 -6.43
C GLY A 60 2.62 -13.95 -6.16
N ARG A 61 3.45 -14.21 -5.15
CA ARG A 61 3.88 -15.55 -4.72
C ARG A 61 3.26 -15.98 -3.39
N SER A 62 2.52 -15.11 -2.73
CA SER A 62 1.74 -15.45 -1.54
C SER A 62 0.62 -16.42 -1.90
N ASP A 63 0.23 -17.25 -0.93
CA ASP A 63 -0.88 -18.15 -1.11
C ASP A 63 -2.19 -17.37 -1.34
N ALA A 64 -3.08 -17.97 -2.11
CA ALA A 64 -4.42 -17.46 -2.37
C ALA A 64 -5.43 -18.28 -1.56
N PRO A 65 -5.89 -17.81 -0.40
CA PRO A 65 -6.88 -18.51 0.39
C PRO A 65 -8.16 -18.76 -0.40
N THR A 66 -8.77 -19.94 -0.22
CA THR A 66 -10.07 -20.28 -0.82
C THR A 66 -11.24 -19.73 0.00
N LYS A 67 -11.00 -19.43 1.28
CA LYS A 67 -11.98 -18.81 2.17
C LYS A 67 -11.92 -17.30 2.04
N PRO A 68 -13.05 -16.59 2.22
CA PRO A 68 -13.05 -15.13 2.34
C PRO A 68 -12.10 -14.67 3.44
N PHE A 69 -11.52 -13.50 3.25
CA PHE A 69 -10.62 -12.85 4.22
C PHE A 69 -10.90 -11.33 4.26
N THR A 70 -10.40 -10.69 5.28
CA THR A 70 -10.60 -9.25 5.53
C THR A 70 -9.29 -8.46 5.45
N LEU A 71 -9.39 -7.13 5.43
CA LEU A 71 -8.20 -6.26 5.49
C LEU A 71 -7.53 -6.32 6.87
N GLU A 72 -8.27 -6.60 7.95
CA GLU A 72 -7.74 -6.84 9.29
C GLU A 72 -6.81 -8.07 9.30
N GLN A 73 -7.22 -9.16 8.65
CA GLN A 73 -6.36 -10.33 8.50
C GLN A 73 -5.12 -10.03 7.65
N MET A 74 -5.23 -9.14 6.65
CA MET A 74 -4.07 -8.69 5.88
C MET A 74 -3.13 -7.80 6.73
N ALA A 75 -3.66 -7.05 7.69
CA ALA A 75 -2.84 -6.34 8.68
C ALA A 75 -2.12 -7.32 9.62
N ASP A 76 -2.79 -8.40 10.05
CA ASP A 76 -2.16 -9.48 10.82
C ASP A 76 -1.04 -10.17 10.03
N ASP A 77 -1.18 -10.32 8.71
CA ASP A 77 -0.12 -10.84 7.83
C ASP A 77 1.14 -9.95 7.85
N VAL A 78 0.94 -8.63 7.85
CA VAL A 78 2.07 -7.68 7.94
C VAL A 78 2.85 -7.90 9.23
N ILE A 79 2.14 -8.04 10.35
CA ILE A 79 2.77 -8.29 11.66
C ILE A 79 3.49 -9.64 11.66
N ALA A 80 2.87 -10.70 11.13
CA ALA A 80 3.51 -12.01 11.03
C ALA A 80 4.80 -11.97 10.18
N VAL A 81 4.82 -11.19 9.10
CA VAL A 81 6.05 -10.97 8.31
C VAL A 81 7.10 -10.22 9.13
N MET A 82 6.72 -9.19 9.90
CA MET A 82 7.65 -8.48 10.78
C MET A 82 8.24 -9.40 11.84
N ASP A 83 7.43 -10.28 12.44
CA ASP A 83 7.86 -11.26 13.44
C ASP A 83 8.83 -12.29 12.85
N GLU A 84 8.53 -12.81 11.65
CA GLU A 84 9.41 -13.77 10.95
C GLU A 84 10.78 -13.17 10.62
N VAL A 85 10.82 -11.86 10.34
CA VAL A 85 12.09 -11.14 10.05
C VAL A 85 12.79 -10.67 11.33
N GLY A 86 12.15 -10.79 12.49
CA GLY A 86 12.67 -10.34 13.78
C GLY A 86 12.67 -8.82 13.94
N ILE A 87 11.66 -8.12 13.37
CA ILE A 87 11.52 -6.67 13.46
C ILE A 87 10.43 -6.32 14.47
N GLU A 88 10.84 -5.65 15.55
CA GLU A 88 9.96 -5.22 16.62
C GLU A 88 9.04 -4.07 16.17
N SER A 89 9.59 -3.05 15.52
CA SER A 89 8.82 -1.91 15.00
C SER A 89 9.40 -1.37 13.70
N ALA A 90 8.54 -0.86 12.80
CA ALA A 90 8.93 -0.38 11.48
C ALA A 90 8.18 0.89 11.04
N HIS A 91 8.73 1.58 10.05
CA HIS A 91 7.96 2.53 9.22
C HIS A 91 7.10 1.71 8.26
N ILE A 92 5.79 1.94 8.25
CA ILE A 92 4.85 1.21 7.39
C ILE A 92 4.40 2.13 6.25
N VAL A 93 4.64 1.70 5.01
CA VAL A 93 4.30 2.46 3.80
C VAL A 93 3.31 1.64 2.99
N GLY A 94 2.09 2.11 2.84
CA GLY A 94 1.05 1.41 2.12
C GLY A 94 0.38 2.24 1.03
N ALA A 95 0.13 1.63 -0.13
CA ALA A 95 -0.51 2.28 -1.27
C ALA A 95 -1.92 1.74 -1.50
N SER A 96 -2.90 2.62 -1.70
CA SER A 96 -4.28 2.27 -2.03
C SER A 96 -4.88 1.29 -0.98
N MET A 97 -5.32 0.09 -1.36
CA MET A 97 -5.70 -0.97 -0.40
C MET A 97 -4.60 -1.19 0.66
N GLY A 98 -3.31 -1.17 0.28
CA GLY A 98 -2.19 -1.24 1.22
C GLY A 98 -2.16 -0.08 2.21
N GLY A 99 -2.67 1.08 1.83
CA GLY A 99 -2.86 2.23 2.72
C GLY A 99 -3.96 1.99 3.76
N VAL A 100 -5.05 1.32 3.38
CA VAL A 100 -6.09 0.90 4.35
C VAL A 100 -5.53 -0.13 5.34
N ILE A 101 -4.78 -1.13 4.84
CA ILE A 101 -4.08 -2.10 5.70
C ILE A 101 -3.12 -1.37 6.66
N THR A 102 -2.40 -0.35 6.18
CA THR A 102 -1.50 0.47 7.01
C THR A 102 -2.25 1.24 8.10
N GLN A 103 -3.44 1.77 7.82
CA GLN A 103 -4.32 2.39 8.81
C GLN A 103 -4.71 1.38 9.90
N ILE A 104 -5.13 0.17 9.50
CA ILE A 104 -5.49 -0.91 10.43
C ILE A 104 -4.30 -1.30 11.31
N VAL A 105 -3.09 -1.41 10.73
CA VAL A 105 -1.86 -1.67 11.51
C VAL A 105 -1.62 -0.56 12.53
N GLY A 106 -1.82 0.71 12.15
CA GLY A 106 -1.65 1.86 13.04
C GLY A 106 -2.62 1.87 14.22
N VAL A 107 -3.86 1.44 14.00
CA VAL A 107 -4.90 1.34 15.04
C VAL A 107 -4.68 0.11 15.93
N LYS A 108 -4.46 -1.06 15.32
CA LYS A 108 -4.45 -2.36 16.01
C LYS A 108 -3.12 -2.68 16.70
N TYR A 109 -2.00 -2.17 16.15
CA TYR A 109 -0.64 -2.49 16.59
C TYR A 109 0.25 -1.24 16.73
N PRO A 110 -0.17 -0.22 17.51
CA PRO A 110 0.54 1.05 17.60
C PRO A 110 2.00 0.91 18.05
N GLU A 111 2.31 -0.08 18.91
CA GLU A 111 3.67 -0.36 19.39
C GLU A 111 4.59 -0.92 18.30
N ARG A 112 4.02 -1.47 17.22
CA ARG A 112 4.77 -2.01 16.08
C ARG A 112 5.11 -0.94 15.04
N VAL A 113 4.61 0.29 15.22
CA VAL A 113 4.67 1.37 14.23
C VAL A 113 5.64 2.46 14.68
N ARG A 114 6.65 2.77 13.84
CA ARG A 114 7.50 3.96 13.99
C ARG A 114 6.89 5.18 13.30
N SER A 115 6.31 4.99 12.14
CA SER A 115 5.50 5.96 11.42
C SER A 115 4.65 5.27 10.35
N LEU A 116 3.62 5.97 9.89
CA LEU A 116 2.77 5.55 8.77
C LEU A 116 2.99 6.45 7.56
N THR A 117 3.00 5.87 6.36
CA THR A 117 2.90 6.61 5.10
C THR A 117 1.72 6.06 4.30
N LEU A 118 0.69 6.86 4.15
CA LEU A 118 -0.58 6.55 3.49
C LEU A 118 -0.55 7.12 2.07
N VAL A 119 -0.44 6.26 1.06
CA VAL A 119 -0.20 6.65 -0.33
C VAL A 119 -1.46 6.43 -1.15
N CYS A 120 -2.04 7.48 -1.73
CA CYS A 120 -3.21 7.36 -2.62
C CYS A 120 -4.27 6.41 -2.02
N THR A 121 -4.77 6.71 -0.83
CA THR A 121 -5.71 5.86 -0.09
C THR A 121 -6.83 6.68 0.55
N ALA A 122 -7.81 6.00 1.10
CA ALA A 122 -8.98 6.59 1.73
C ALA A 122 -9.29 5.91 3.05
N CYS A 123 -10.05 6.53 3.93
CA CYS A 123 -10.55 5.93 5.16
C CYS A 123 -11.94 5.29 5.00
N ARG A 124 -12.64 5.59 3.92
CA ARG A 124 -13.97 5.04 3.62
C ARG A 124 -14.16 4.80 2.12
N ASN A 125 -15.13 3.95 1.77
CA ASN A 125 -15.56 3.76 0.41
C ASN A 125 -16.79 4.63 0.11
N HIS A 126 -16.69 5.47 -0.92
CA HIS A 126 -17.85 6.17 -1.46
C HIS A 126 -18.64 5.25 -2.40
N PRO A 127 -19.97 5.37 -2.52
CA PRO A 127 -20.81 4.49 -3.35
C PRO A 127 -20.31 4.31 -4.79
N TRP A 128 -19.84 5.39 -5.43
CA TRP A 128 -19.30 5.33 -6.79
C TRP A 128 -18.04 4.45 -6.89
N ARG A 129 -17.18 4.45 -5.83
CA ARG A 129 -15.96 3.62 -5.79
C ARG A 129 -16.31 2.17 -5.53
N GLU A 130 -17.31 1.90 -4.71
CA GLU A 130 -17.83 0.54 -4.53
C GLU A 130 -18.35 -0.03 -5.85
N ASP A 131 -19.16 0.75 -6.59
CA ASP A 131 -19.69 0.34 -7.89
C ASP A 131 -18.56 0.08 -8.90
N LEU A 132 -17.52 0.92 -8.90
CA LEU A 132 -16.32 0.72 -9.71
C LEU A 132 -15.59 -0.58 -9.34
N LEU A 133 -15.38 -0.84 -8.06
CA LEU A 133 -14.73 -2.06 -7.57
C LEU A 133 -15.55 -3.32 -7.92
N LYS A 134 -16.87 -3.27 -7.76
CA LYS A 134 -17.80 -4.34 -8.19
C LYS A 134 -17.71 -4.58 -9.71
N SER A 135 -17.67 -3.49 -10.50
CA SER A 135 -17.49 -3.57 -11.95
C SER A 135 -16.14 -4.20 -12.33
N TRP A 136 -15.06 -3.86 -11.62
CA TRP A 136 -13.75 -4.47 -11.85
C TRP A 136 -13.75 -5.97 -11.51
N ALA A 137 -14.44 -6.37 -10.42
CA ALA A 137 -14.58 -7.78 -10.07
C ALA A 137 -15.34 -8.56 -11.15
N SER A 138 -16.44 -8.01 -11.67
CA SER A 138 -17.21 -8.61 -12.80
C SER A 138 -16.35 -8.69 -14.07
N THR A 139 -15.70 -7.60 -14.48
CA THR A 139 -14.79 -7.59 -15.64
C THR A 139 -13.70 -8.67 -15.50
N ALA A 140 -13.11 -8.82 -14.30
CA ALA A 140 -12.10 -9.85 -14.06
C ALA A 140 -12.66 -11.27 -14.22
N GLN A 141 -13.89 -11.51 -13.76
CA GLN A 141 -14.55 -12.82 -13.83
C GLN A 141 -14.99 -13.16 -15.25
N ASP A 142 -15.61 -12.22 -15.95
CA ASP A 142 -16.32 -12.45 -17.21
C ASP A 142 -15.41 -12.27 -18.42
N GLU A 143 -14.57 -11.24 -18.43
CA GLU A 143 -13.69 -10.86 -19.53
C GLU A 143 -12.20 -11.17 -19.28
N GLY A 144 -11.83 -11.42 -18.03
CA GLY A 144 -10.48 -11.80 -17.61
C GLY A 144 -9.56 -10.62 -17.26
N MET A 145 -8.38 -10.96 -16.74
CA MET A 145 -7.46 -10.00 -16.15
C MET A 145 -6.86 -9.01 -17.16
N LEU A 146 -6.78 -9.37 -18.43
CA LEU A 146 -6.28 -8.46 -19.47
C LEU A 146 -7.28 -7.32 -19.76
N ALA A 147 -8.56 -7.63 -19.82
CA ALA A 147 -9.63 -6.64 -19.99
C ALA A 147 -9.68 -5.70 -18.78
N LEU A 148 -9.62 -6.27 -17.57
CA LEU A 148 -9.51 -5.49 -16.35
C LEU A 148 -8.31 -4.55 -16.38
N GLY A 149 -7.12 -5.03 -16.75
CA GLY A 149 -5.92 -4.21 -16.79
C GLY A 149 -6.03 -3.00 -17.73
N LYS A 150 -6.66 -3.18 -18.89
CA LYS A 150 -6.95 -2.08 -19.82
C LYS A 150 -7.93 -1.08 -19.23
N ASN A 151 -8.98 -1.55 -18.57
CA ASN A 151 -9.99 -0.73 -17.92
C ASN A 151 -9.42 0.06 -16.74
N ALA A 152 -8.66 -0.61 -15.86
CA ALA A 152 -8.11 -0.01 -14.66
C ALA A 152 -7.00 1.01 -14.94
N ALA A 153 -6.25 0.85 -16.04
CA ALA A 153 -5.10 1.71 -16.35
C ALA A 153 -5.44 3.20 -16.41
N GLN A 154 -6.62 3.56 -16.93
CA GLN A 154 -7.09 4.96 -16.98
C GLN A 154 -7.40 5.57 -15.62
N TRP A 155 -7.66 4.74 -14.60
CA TRP A 155 -7.91 5.16 -13.23
C TRP A 155 -6.64 5.31 -12.41
N VAL A 156 -5.58 4.58 -12.81
CA VAL A 156 -4.33 4.49 -12.05
C VAL A 156 -3.29 5.50 -12.55
N MET A 157 -3.29 5.80 -13.85
CA MET A 157 -2.26 6.63 -14.47
C MET A 157 -2.79 7.97 -14.95
N SER A 158 -1.96 9.02 -14.81
CA SER A 158 -2.29 10.32 -15.42
C SER A 158 -2.34 10.22 -16.94
N PRO A 159 -3.16 11.05 -17.63
CA PRO A 159 -3.26 11.05 -19.09
C PRO A 159 -1.91 11.26 -19.78
N ARG A 160 -1.00 12.01 -19.17
CA ARG A 160 0.34 12.24 -19.68
C ARG A 160 1.21 10.99 -19.56
N SER A 161 1.22 10.34 -18.41
CA SER A 161 1.98 9.12 -18.17
C SER A 161 1.42 7.96 -18.98
N PHE A 162 0.11 7.85 -19.07
CA PHE A 162 -0.56 6.84 -19.91
C PHE A 162 -0.06 6.91 -21.36
N ARG A 163 -0.09 8.11 -21.97
CA ARG A 163 0.40 8.30 -23.35
C ARG A 163 1.89 8.05 -23.51
N ARG A 164 2.71 8.40 -22.52
CA ARG A 164 4.18 8.25 -22.57
C ARG A 164 4.63 6.81 -22.33
N LEU A 165 3.95 6.09 -21.46
CA LEU A 165 4.32 4.73 -21.04
C LEU A 165 3.62 3.65 -21.86
N LEU A 166 2.51 3.97 -22.53
CA LEU A 166 1.73 3.02 -23.34
C LEU A 166 2.59 2.24 -24.36
N PRO A 167 3.54 2.86 -25.10
CA PRO A 167 4.39 2.11 -26.02
C PRO A 167 5.30 1.09 -25.36
N ALA A 168 5.70 1.34 -24.10
CA ALA A 168 6.66 0.49 -23.37
C ALA A 168 5.97 -0.48 -22.38
N ILE A 169 4.89 -0.07 -21.75
CA ILE A 169 4.20 -0.82 -20.67
C ILE A 169 2.89 -1.43 -21.18
N GLY A 170 2.30 -0.90 -22.24
CA GLY A 170 1.04 -1.40 -22.80
C GLY A 170 1.06 -2.88 -23.17
N TRP A 171 2.26 -3.45 -23.37
CA TRP A 171 2.46 -4.87 -23.64
C TRP A 171 2.75 -5.71 -22.38
N LEU A 172 3.38 -5.14 -21.36
CA LEU A 172 3.90 -5.88 -20.20
C LEU A 172 3.23 -5.51 -18.88
N GLY A 173 2.69 -4.30 -18.74
CA GLY A 173 2.10 -3.82 -17.50
C GLY A 173 0.96 -4.67 -16.97
N PRO A 174 -0.07 -5.00 -17.76
CA PRO A 174 -1.19 -5.84 -17.32
C PRO A 174 -0.79 -7.25 -16.91
N LEU A 175 0.25 -7.82 -17.53
CA LEU A 175 0.71 -9.19 -17.25
C LEU A 175 1.49 -9.32 -15.94
N SER A 176 2.07 -8.24 -15.44
CA SER A 176 2.87 -8.26 -14.20
C SER A 176 2.03 -8.00 -12.94
N VAL A 177 0.91 -7.32 -13.07
CA VAL A 177 0.08 -6.88 -11.95
C VAL A 177 -1.00 -7.91 -11.60
N PHE A 178 -1.65 -8.50 -12.60
CA PHE A 178 -2.82 -9.35 -12.40
C PHE A 178 -2.57 -10.78 -12.88
N ARG A 179 -2.19 -11.69 -11.98
CA ARG A 179 -1.95 -13.10 -12.35
C ARG A 179 -3.19 -13.99 -12.31
N SER A 180 -4.13 -13.73 -11.42
CA SER A 180 -5.31 -14.60 -11.24
C SER A 180 -6.54 -13.80 -10.85
N LYS A 181 -7.69 -14.19 -11.43
CA LYS A 181 -8.96 -13.52 -11.23
C LYS A 181 -9.57 -13.77 -9.84
N SER A 182 -9.56 -15.01 -9.36
CA SER A 182 -10.21 -15.34 -8.09
C SER A 182 -9.60 -14.62 -6.88
N PRO A 183 -8.28 -14.56 -6.71
CA PRO A 183 -7.66 -13.78 -5.63
C PRO A 183 -7.90 -12.27 -5.76
N PHE A 184 -7.94 -11.74 -6.97
CA PHE A 184 -8.27 -10.33 -7.20
C PHE A 184 -9.68 -10.01 -6.69
N VAL A 185 -10.66 -10.83 -7.05
CA VAL A 185 -12.06 -10.68 -6.60
C VAL A 185 -12.15 -10.82 -5.07
N ALA A 186 -11.39 -11.74 -4.47
CA ALA A 186 -11.35 -11.89 -3.02
C ALA A 186 -10.81 -10.65 -2.33
N GLN A 187 -9.77 -10.00 -2.87
CA GLN A 187 -9.27 -8.71 -2.36
C GLN A 187 -10.28 -7.58 -2.54
N VAL A 188 -11.00 -7.51 -3.68
CA VAL A 188 -12.10 -6.55 -3.86
C VAL A 188 -13.15 -6.75 -2.79
N ASN A 189 -13.58 -7.98 -2.54
CA ASN A 189 -14.56 -8.28 -1.50
C ASN A 189 -14.06 -7.87 -0.11
N ALA A 190 -12.78 -8.06 0.20
CA ALA A 190 -12.19 -7.62 1.46
C ALA A 190 -12.26 -6.09 1.62
N ILE A 191 -12.00 -5.33 0.54
CA ILE A 191 -12.16 -3.86 0.55
C ILE A 191 -13.61 -3.46 0.79
N LEU A 192 -14.56 -4.10 0.10
CA LEU A 192 -16.00 -3.78 0.21
C LEU A 192 -16.60 -4.16 1.57
N GLN A 193 -15.95 -5.06 2.32
CA GLN A 193 -16.35 -5.48 3.67
C GLN A 193 -15.65 -4.71 4.78
N THR A 194 -14.78 -3.76 4.45
CA THR A 194 -14.08 -2.94 5.46
C THR A 194 -15.11 -2.16 6.28
N ASP A 195 -15.01 -2.28 7.60
CA ASP A 195 -15.95 -1.64 8.52
C ASP A 195 -15.76 -0.11 8.52
N GLU A 196 -16.85 0.63 8.42
CA GLU A 196 -16.86 2.10 8.53
C GLU A 196 -16.35 2.59 9.89
N THR A 197 -16.41 1.75 10.94
CA THR A 197 -15.86 2.06 12.28
C THR A 197 -14.35 2.28 12.26
N LEU A 198 -13.62 1.81 11.24
CA LEU A 198 -12.20 2.12 11.08
C LEU A 198 -11.96 3.62 11.08
N THR A 199 -12.81 4.39 10.39
CA THR A 199 -12.68 5.85 10.31
C THR A 199 -12.71 6.51 11.69
N ASP A 200 -13.59 6.06 12.57
CA ASP A 200 -13.71 6.59 13.93
C ASP A 200 -12.48 6.26 14.79
N GLN A 201 -11.81 5.14 14.49
CA GLN A 201 -10.62 4.69 15.22
C GLN A 201 -9.34 5.41 14.76
N LEU A 202 -9.30 6.03 13.58
CA LEU A 202 -8.10 6.71 13.07
C LEU A 202 -7.61 7.85 13.98
N ALA A 203 -8.52 8.49 14.72
CA ALA A 203 -8.16 9.51 15.70
C ALA A 203 -7.32 8.97 16.88
N THR A 204 -7.25 7.64 17.06
CA THR A 204 -6.41 6.99 18.08
C THR A 204 -4.97 6.78 17.64
N ILE A 205 -4.65 6.98 16.36
CA ILE A 205 -3.30 6.82 15.82
C ILE A 205 -2.38 7.89 16.41
N THR A 206 -1.37 7.46 17.16
CA THR A 206 -0.37 8.34 17.77
C THR A 206 0.93 8.43 16.97
N ALA A 207 1.17 7.47 16.07
CA ALA A 207 2.37 7.42 15.25
C ALA A 207 2.43 8.60 14.27
N PRO A 208 3.59 9.24 14.07
CA PRO A 208 3.77 10.23 13.02
C PRO A 208 3.26 9.68 11.68
N THR A 209 2.42 10.44 10.99
CA THR A 209 1.76 9.98 9.77
C THR A 209 2.00 10.96 8.61
N LEU A 210 2.40 10.42 7.46
CA LEU A 210 2.46 11.14 6.20
C LEU A 210 1.34 10.64 5.29
N VAL A 211 0.48 11.54 4.85
CA VAL A 211 -0.52 11.28 3.79
C VAL A 211 0.00 11.89 2.49
N ILE A 212 0.07 11.11 1.42
CA ILE A 212 0.63 11.56 0.14
C ILE A 212 -0.27 11.15 -1.03
N VAL A 213 -0.63 12.11 -1.88
CA VAL A 213 -1.56 11.91 -2.99
C VAL A 213 -1.15 12.72 -4.22
N GLY A 214 -1.56 12.26 -5.39
CA GLY A 214 -1.45 13.02 -6.63
C GLY A 214 -2.66 13.93 -6.85
N ASN A 215 -2.47 15.16 -7.35
CA ASN A 215 -3.61 16.04 -7.65
C ASN A 215 -4.45 15.62 -8.86
N GLN A 216 -4.02 14.58 -9.59
CA GLN A 216 -4.77 13.96 -10.69
C GLN A 216 -5.28 12.55 -10.33
N ASP A 217 -5.22 12.16 -9.07
CA ASP A 217 -5.79 10.91 -8.61
C ASP A 217 -7.32 11.00 -8.65
N VAL A 218 -7.93 10.19 -9.50
CA VAL A 218 -9.41 10.11 -9.65
C VAL A 218 -9.98 8.89 -8.93
N LEU A 219 -9.15 7.94 -8.50
CA LEU A 219 -9.57 6.74 -7.80
C LEU A 219 -9.69 6.98 -6.28
N THR A 220 -8.70 7.66 -5.71
CA THR A 220 -8.73 8.21 -4.35
C THR A 220 -8.41 9.69 -4.41
N PRO A 221 -9.42 10.53 -4.72
CA PRO A 221 -9.24 11.95 -4.92
C PRO A 221 -8.60 12.63 -3.71
N ARG A 222 -8.00 13.79 -3.96
CA ARG A 222 -7.33 14.60 -2.92
C ARG A 222 -8.18 14.77 -1.65
N GLY A 223 -9.50 14.91 -1.78
CA GLY A 223 -10.43 15.03 -0.64
C GLY A 223 -10.36 13.84 0.33
N ASP A 224 -10.16 12.61 -0.17
CA ASP A 224 -9.96 11.44 0.71
C ASP A 224 -8.70 11.57 1.57
N SER A 225 -7.63 12.15 1.00
CA SER A 225 -6.37 12.37 1.70
C SER A 225 -6.43 13.55 2.67
N GLU A 226 -7.19 14.58 2.34
CA GLU A 226 -7.50 15.70 3.24
C GLU A 226 -8.29 15.18 4.45
N GLU A 227 -9.31 14.36 4.23
CA GLU A 227 -10.08 13.73 5.31
C GLU A 227 -9.19 12.89 6.24
N LEU A 228 -8.28 12.07 5.70
CA LEU A 228 -7.32 11.31 6.50
C LEU A 228 -6.41 12.22 7.34
N ALA A 229 -5.90 13.30 6.74
CA ALA A 229 -5.03 14.25 7.43
C ALA A 229 -5.75 15.05 8.51
N ASP A 230 -7.04 15.30 8.36
CA ASP A 230 -7.87 15.98 9.34
C ASP A 230 -8.22 15.07 10.54
N ILE A 231 -8.42 13.76 10.29
CA ILE A 231 -8.82 12.79 11.33
C ILE A 231 -7.59 12.31 12.13
N ILE A 232 -6.48 12.01 11.47
CA ILE A 232 -5.29 11.44 12.13
C ILE A 232 -4.48 12.56 12.80
N PRO A 233 -4.28 12.51 14.14
CA PRO A 233 -3.53 13.55 14.85
C PRO A 233 -2.11 13.71 14.29
N ASN A 234 -1.71 14.96 14.05
CA ASN A 234 -0.38 15.32 13.57
C ASN A 234 0.01 14.70 12.22
N ALA A 235 -0.95 14.37 11.37
CA ALA A 235 -0.67 13.92 10.01
C ALA A 235 -0.18 15.08 9.13
N GLU A 236 0.85 14.80 8.33
CA GLU A 236 1.37 15.71 7.30
C GLU A 236 0.74 15.34 5.95
N LEU A 237 0.13 16.27 5.22
CA LEU A 237 -0.41 16.04 3.87
C LEU A 237 0.54 16.60 2.81
N ILE A 238 0.90 15.76 1.83
CA ILE A 238 1.65 16.17 0.63
C ILE A 238 0.85 15.86 -0.62
N VAL A 239 0.65 16.88 -1.46
CA VAL A 239 -0.01 16.74 -2.76
C VAL A 239 1.02 16.89 -3.88
N ILE A 240 1.25 15.83 -4.66
CA ILE A 240 2.19 15.86 -5.80
C ILE A 240 1.46 16.34 -7.06
N SER A 241 1.91 17.48 -7.60
CA SER A 241 1.33 18.04 -8.82
C SER A 241 1.62 17.19 -10.04
N GLY A 242 0.59 16.97 -10.88
CA GLY A 242 0.69 16.19 -12.12
C GLY A 242 0.68 14.68 -11.94
N ALA A 243 0.65 14.18 -10.70
CA ALA A 243 0.60 12.76 -10.39
C ALA A 243 -0.85 12.25 -10.28
N ALA A 244 -1.08 11.00 -10.69
CA ALA A 244 -2.32 10.27 -10.47
C ALA A 244 -2.14 9.17 -9.40
N HIS A 245 -3.01 8.17 -9.39
CA HIS A 245 -2.99 7.07 -8.39
C HIS A 245 -1.67 6.30 -8.35
N GLY A 246 -1.01 6.11 -9.51
CA GLY A 246 0.31 5.47 -9.63
C GLY A 246 1.50 6.38 -9.31
N LEU A 247 1.34 7.40 -8.47
CA LEU A 247 2.34 8.46 -8.22
C LEU A 247 3.74 7.93 -7.85
N MET A 248 3.84 6.80 -7.13
CA MET A 248 5.12 6.18 -6.77
C MET A 248 5.92 5.68 -7.99
N ILE A 249 5.26 5.50 -9.12
CA ILE A 249 5.88 5.14 -10.41
C ILE A 249 6.04 6.39 -11.29
N GLU A 250 4.98 7.18 -11.44
CA GLU A 250 4.95 8.36 -12.30
C GLU A 250 5.93 9.45 -11.86
N HIS A 251 6.03 9.65 -10.56
CA HIS A 251 6.84 10.69 -9.89
C HIS A 251 7.80 10.10 -8.85
N ALA A 252 8.42 8.96 -9.17
CA ALA A 252 9.22 8.17 -8.22
C ALA A 252 10.28 8.98 -7.46
N SER A 253 11.01 9.89 -8.12
CA SER A 253 12.04 10.71 -7.47
C SER A 253 11.46 11.70 -6.46
N THR A 254 10.34 12.35 -6.79
CA THR A 254 9.65 13.27 -5.87
C THR A 254 9.07 12.47 -4.69
N PHE A 255 8.37 11.36 -4.96
CA PHE A 255 7.85 10.46 -3.95
C PHE A 255 8.93 10.00 -2.98
N ASN A 256 10.05 9.50 -3.50
CA ASN A 256 11.17 9.01 -2.68
C ASN A 256 11.74 10.12 -1.80
N ARG A 257 11.92 11.34 -2.33
CA ARG A 257 12.42 12.47 -1.56
C ARG A 257 11.53 12.81 -0.37
N GLU A 258 10.21 12.88 -0.58
CA GLU A 258 9.25 13.24 0.47
C GLU A 258 9.17 12.13 1.54
N VAL A 259 9.04 10.86 1.13
CA VAL A 259 8.95 9.74 2.06
C VAL A 259 10.23 9.53 2.85
N PHE A 260 11.40 9.61 2.19
CA PHE A 260 12.68 9.44 2.89
C PHE A 260 12.95 10.59 3.85
N GLY A 261 12.64 11.83 3.43
CA GLY A 261 12.75 12.99 4.30
C GLY A 261 11.87 12.89 5.55
N PHE A 262 10.65 12.36 5.39
CA PHE A 262 9.75 12.10 6.50
C PHE A 262 10.30 11.03 7.44
N ILE A 263 10.73 9.86 6.92
CA ILE A 263 11.32 8.78 7.72
C ILE A 263 12.53 9.28 8.49
N ASP A 264 13.44 10.01 7.85
CA ASP A 264 14.65 10.56 8.50
C ASP A 264 14.32 11.54 9.63
N ARG A 265 13.29 12.39 9.46
CA ARG A 265 12.83 13.28 10.54
C ARG A 265 12.30 12.49 11.74
N VAL A 266 11.55 11.42 11.50
CA VAL A 266 11.03 10.57 12.56
C VAL A 266 12.16 9.84 13.30
N GLU A 267 13.11 9.23 12.60
CA GLU A 267 14.25 8.53 13.22
C GLU A 267 15.16 9.48 13.99
N SER A 268 15.38 10.71 13.50
CA SER A 268 16.14 11.72 14.23
C SER A 268 15.50 12.09 15.57
N ARG A 269 14.17 12.26 15.61
CA ARG A 269 13.42 12.53 16.85
C ARG A 269 13.48 11.35 17.82
N ARG A 270 13.38 10.11 17.30
CA ARG A 270 13.47 8.88 18.11
C ARG A 270 14.84 8.73 18.77
N SER A 271 15.91 9.00 18.02
CA SER A 271 17.29 8.93 18.54
C SER A 271 17.53 9.94 19.67
N LEU A 272 16.97 11.15 19.57
CA LEU A 272 17.06 12.16 20.63
C LEU A 272 16.30 11.74 21.89
N ALA A 273 15.13 11.10 21.75
CA ALA A 273 14.33 10.64 22.90
C ALA A 273 14.97 9.48 23.67
N VAL A 274 15.78 8.64 23.01
CA VAL A 274 16.51 7.51 23.65
C VAL A 274 17.77 8.00 24.39
N SER A 275 18.28 9.20 24.02
CA SER A 275 19.49 9.77 24.59
C SER A 275 19.24 10.59 25.87
N GLN A 276 17.99 10.78 26.25
CA GLN A 276 17.55 11.44 27.50
C GLN A 276 17.11 10.42 28.54
#